data_d27648e5f2f45a255e29f83352eb9947
#
_entry.id   d27648e5f2f45a255e29f83352eb9947
#
_cell.length_a   1.000
_cell.length_b   1.000
_cell.length_c   1.000
_cell.angle_alpha   90.00
_cell.angle_beta   90.00
_cell.angle_gamma   90.00
#
_symmetry.space_group_name_H-M   'P 1'
#
loop_
_entity.id
_entity.type
_entity.pdbx_description
1 polymer ?
#
loop_
_entity_poly.entity_id
_entity_poly.type
_entity_poly.pdbx_seq_one_letter_code
_entity_poly.pdbx_strand_id
1 'polypeptide(L)' 'MTPEYIYLFGKIADIIEELRSILQIAEDIFVERGED' A
#
# COMPACT_ATOMS: atom_id res chain seq x y z
N MET A 1 7.40 -24.93 2.16
CA MET A 1 6.84 -23.76 2.82
C MET A 1 5.75 -24.17 3.78
N THR A 2 5.67 -23.50 4.92
CA THR A 2 4.66 -23.82 5.90
C THR A 2 3.42 -22.97 5.66
N PRO A 3 2.25 -23.45 6.10
CA PRO A 3 1.03 -22.65 6.00
C PRO A 3 1.16 -21.30 6.70
N GLU A 4 1.94 -21.26 7.76
CA GLU A 4 2.16 -20.01 8.49
C GLU A 4 2.88 -19.00 7.62
N TYR A 5 3.87 -19.46 6.89
CA TYR A 5 4.62 -18.57 6.01
C TYR A 5 3.71 -17.96 4.95
N ILE A 6 2.87 -18.79 4.36
CA ILE A 6 1.96 -18.32 3.32
C ILE A 6 0.99 -17.32 3.88
N TYR A 7 0.50 -17.56 5.09
CA TYR A 7 -0.42 -16.64 5.73
C TYR A 7 0.24 -15.27 5.96
N LEU A 8 1.45 -15.30 6.50
CA LEU A 8 2.18 -14.07 6.77
C LEU A 8 2.51 -13.33 5.48
N PHE A 9 2.90 -14.07 4.46
CA PHE A 9 3.19 -13.47 3.18
C PHE A 9 1.97 -12.74 2.62
N GLY A 10 0.81 -13.37 2.75
CA GLY A 10 -0.42 -12.75 2.30
C GLY A 10 -0.74 -11.48 3.06
N LYS A 11 -0.47 -11.48 4.36
CA LYS A 11 -0.70 -10.30 5.18
C LYS A 11 0.20 -9.15 4.75
N ILE A 12 1.45 -9.46 4.46
CA ILE A 12 2.38 -8.43 4.01
C ILE A 12 1.92 -7.85 2.69
N ALA A 13 1.47 -8.69 1.79
CA ALA A 13 0.97 -8.22 0.49
C ALA A 13 -0.23 -7.30 0.67
N ASP A 14 -1.12 -7.63 1.59
CA ASP A 14 -2.28 -6.79 1.85
C ASP A 14 -1.86 -5.43 2.38
N ILE A 15 -0.87 -5.41 3.26
CA ILE A 15 -0.39 -4.15 3.82
C ILE A 15 0.25 -3.30 2.73
N ILE A 16 0.99 -3.92 1.84
CA ILE A 16 1.62 -3.20 0.75
C ILE A 16 0.56 -2.56 -0.13
N GLU A 17 -0.50 -3.28 -0.43
CA GLU A 17 -1.58 -2.74 -1.24
C GLU A 17 -2.24 -1.56 -0.56
N GLU A 18 -2.43 -1.68 0.74
CA GLU A 18 -3.05 -0.61 1.50
C GLU A 18 -2.19 0.65 1.46
N LEU A 19 -0.89 0.47 1.64
CA LEU A 19 0.02 1.60 1.59
C LEU A 19 0.02 2.26 0.23
N ARG A 20 -0.07 1.48 -0.82
CA ARG A 20 -0.11 2.01 -2.17
C ARG A 20 -1.36 2.82 -2.42
N SER A 21 -2.49 2.36 -1.89
CA SER A 21 -3.73 3.11 -2.01
C SER A 21 -3.62 4.46 -1.31
N ILE A 22 -3.04 4.47 -0.13
CA ILE A 22 -2.87 5.70 0.62
C ILE A 22 -1.93 6.64 -0.12
N LEU A 23 -0.87 6.08 -0.66
CA LEU A 23 0.09 6.86 -1.42
C LEU A 23 -0.58 7.51 -2.63
N GLN A 24 -1.43 6.75 -3.31
CA GLN A 24 -2.14 7.27 -4.47
C GLN A 24 -3.01 8.46 -4.10
N ILE A 25 -3.71 8.35 -2.97
CA ILE A 25 -4.55 9.45 -2.51
C ILE A 25 -3.69 10.66 -2.18
N ALA A 26 -2.57 10.44 -1.53
CA ALA A 26 -1.68 11.52 -1.17
C ALA A 26 -1.13 12.22 -2.42
N GLU A 27 -0.79 11.44 -3.44
CA GLU A 27 -0.29 12.00 -4.68
C GLU A 27 -1.36 12.82 -5.39
N ASP A 28 -2.59 12.35 -5.35
CA ASP A 28 -3.68 13.07 -5.97
C ASP A 28 -3.88 14.43 -5.29
N ILE A 29 -3.83 14.44 -3.98
CA ILE A 29 -3.96 15.68 -3.23
C ILE A 29 -2.80 16.62 -3.55
N PHE A 30 -1.62 16.07 -3.62
CA PHE A 30 -0.42 16.84 -3.92
C PHE A 30 -0.54 17.52 -5.27
N VAL A 31 -0.97 16.77 -6.26
CA VAL A 31 -1.11 17.29 -7.62
C VAL A 31 -2.20 18.35 -7.67
N GLU A 32 -3.30 18.10 -7.00
CA GLU A 32 -4.42 19.04 -7.01
C GLU A 32 -4.04 20.37 -6.40
N ARG A 33 -3.19 20.34 -5.39
CA ARG A 33 -2.76 21.57 -4.73
C ARG A 33 -1.72 22.32 -5.55
N GLY A 34 -1.13 21.65 -6.51
CA GLY A 34 -0.11 22.29 -7.33
C GLY A 34 1.17 22.56 -6.59
N GLU A 35 1.47 21.74 -5.61
CA GLU A 35 2.71 21.92 -4.84
C GLU A 35 3.85 21.23 -5.55
N ASP A 36 5.00 21.81 -5.41
CA ASP A 36 6.23 21.26 -6.02
C ASP A 36 7.12 20.59 -5.02
#